data_23fb292f0ac452277c20722094850ae1
#
_entry.id   23fb292f0ac452277c20722094850ae1
#
_cell.length_a   1.000
_cell.length_b   1.000
_cell.length_c   1.000
_cell.angle_alpha   90.00
_cell.angle_beta   90.00
_cell.angle_gamma   90.00
#
_symmetry.space_group_name_H-M   'P 1'
#
loop_
_entity.id
_entity.type
_entity.pdbx_description
1 polymer ?
#
loop_
_entity_poly.entity_id
_entity_poly.type
_entity_poly.pdbx_seq_one_letter_code
_entity_poly.pdbx_strand_id
1 'polypeptide(L)'
;MIFRRYIQRAAIAASAVLLSVTALSQGASAQSWDWGGGSSVGGSGRTTVRFSPTYKPGQLVVSFADRRLYHVIRPGEANSYPIATPREQSRWQGGMTVTQKRVNPSWTPTPTMRAENPRLPMWVPGGHPMNPLGNRALYLGSSAYRIHGTDAPWTIGTPVSKGCIRMYNQDVAELYERVPVGAHVTVTWQRFDGGAPLASNETTQQAARPIRTSYKPKRVVSAE
;
A
#
# COMPACT_ATOMS: atom_id res chain seq x y z
N MET A 1 -17.33 -92.39 22.67
CA MET A 1 -16.90 -92.38 24.07
C MET A 1 -16.87 -90.92 24.51
N ILE A 2 -17.92 -90.44 25.24
CA ILE A 2 -17.98 -90.29 26.70
C ILE A 2 -16.93 -89.24 27.13
N PHE A 3 -17.32 -88.04 27.59
CA PHE A 3 -17.78 -87.47 28.83
C PHE A 3 -17.94 -86.01 28.67
N ARG A 4 -19.07 -85.31 28.72
CA ARG A 4 -19.92 -84.93 29.87
C ARG A 4 -19.27 -84.02 30.91
N ARG A 5 -19.87 -82.79 30.98
CA ARG A 5 -20.15 -81.94 32.16
C ARG A 5 -18.95 -81.13 32.68
N TYR A 6 -19.11 -79.82 32.95
CA TYR A 6 -19.98 -79.20 33.95
C TYR A 6 -20.19 -77.70 33.67
N ILE A 7 -21.40 -77.29 33.98
CA ILE A 7 -21.88 -75.94 34.08
C ILE A 7 -21.37 -75.36 35.39
N GLN A 8 -20.88 -74.15 35.39
CA GLN A 8 -21.04 -73.23 36.52
C GLN A 8 -21.29 -71.81 36.05
N ARG A 9 -22.42 -71.28 36.50
CA ARG A 9 -22.88 -69.91 36.37
C ARG A 9 -22.06 -69.03 37.30
N ALA A 10 -21.48 -67.90 36.78
CA ALA A 10 -21.15 -66.75 37.58
C ALA A 10 -21.65 -65.51 36.84
N ALA A 11 -22.71 -64.97 37.39
CA ALA A 11 -23.20 -63.64 36.98
C ALA A 11 -22.24 -62.57 37.52
N ILE A 12 -21.60 -61.85 36.65
CA ILE A 12 -20.87 -60.62 37.04
C ILE A 12 -21.57 -59.49 36.36
N ALA A 13 -22.10 -58.58 37.19
CA ALA A 13 -22.74 -57.34 36.79
C ALA A 13 -21.77 -56.49 36.01
N ALA A 14 -22.08 -56.23 34.76
CA ALA A 14 -21.33 -55.23 33.95
C ALA A 14 -21.89 -53.83 34.24
N SER A 15 -21.21 -53.10 35.09
CA SER A 15 -21.44 -51.67 35.24
C SER A 15 -20.94 -50.94 33.97
N ALA A 16 -21.88 -50.54 33.12
CA ALA A 16 -21.59 -49.71 31.98
C ALA A 16 -21.21 -48.29 32.45
N VAL A 17 -19.93 -47.99 32.49
CA VAL A 17 -19.43 -46.62 32.62
C VAL A 17 -19.49 -45.98 31.24
N LEU A 18 -20.51 -45.17 31.01
CA LEU A 18 -20.59 -44.26 29.86
C LEU A 18 -19.57 -43.14 30.05
N LEU A 19 -18.40 -43.30 29.47
CA LEU A 19 -17.45 -42.22 29.26
C LEU A 19 -17.97 -41.36 28.11
N SER A 20 -18.69 -40.28 28.45
CA SER A 20 -18.98 -39.18 27.51
C SER A 20 -17.69 -38.45 27.17
N VAL A 21 -17.10 -38.81 26.04
CA VAL A 21 -16.01 -38.03 25.42
C VAL A 21 -16.64 -36.77 24.83
N THR A 22 -16.68 -35.68 25.58
CA THR A 22 -16.90 -34.35 25.03
C THR A 22 -15.66 -33.98 24.24
N ALA A 23 -15.72 -34.15 22.93
CA ALA A 23 -14.72 -33.59 22.02
C ALA A 23 -14.81 -32.07 22.10
N LEU A 24 -13.97 -31.48 22.94
CA LEU A 24 -13.63 -30.07 22.83
C LEU A 24 -12.92 -29.88 21.49
N SER A 25 -13.69 -29.47 20.49
CA SER A 25 -13.12 -28.89 19.27
C SER A 25 -12.41 -27.58 19.65
N GLN A 26 -11.16 -27.68 20.07
CA GLN A 26 -10.27 -26.54 20.10
C GLN A 26 -10.08 -26.07 18.65
N GLY A 27 -10.82 -25.04 18.27
CA GLY A 27 -10.56 -24.34 17.05
C GLY A 27 -9.09 -23.93 17.08
N ALA A 28 -8.30 -24.49 16.17
CA ALA A 28 -6.95 -24.02 15.92
C ALA A 28 -7.05 -22.55 15.48
N SER A 29 -6.92 -21.64 16.44
CA SER A 29 -6.63 -20.25 16.15
C SER A 29 -5.28 -20.26 15.43
N ALA A 30 -5.29 -20.01 14.13
CA ALA A 30 -4.07 -19.71 13.41
C ALA A 30 -3.48 -18.48 14.09
N GLN A 31 -2.48 -18.69 14.95
CA GLN A 31 -1.68 -17.63 15.51
C GLN A 31 -0.95 -17.00 14.33
N SER A 32 -1.43 -15.84 13.89
CA SER A 32 -0.65 -14.98 13.04
C SER A 32 0.58 -14.57 13.85
N TRP A 33 1.74 -15.00 13.40
CA TRP A 33 3.02 -14.55 13.97
C TRP A 33 3.17 -13.07 13.69
N ASP A 34 2.73 -12.25 14.64
CA ASP A 34 2.96 -10.82 14.64
C ASP A 34 4.42 -10.56 15.04
N TRP A 35 5.26 -10.36 14.06
CA TRP A 35 6.63 -9.89 14.26
C TRP A 35 6.58 -8.42 14.68
N GLY A 36 6.26 -8.19 15.94
CA GLY A 36 6.29 -6.93 16.71
C GLY A 36 6.55 -5.64 15.93
N GLY A 37 5.48 -4.91 15.64
CA GLY A 37 5.57 -3.62 14.97
C GLY A 37 4.54 -3.51 13.87
N GLY A 38 3.32 -3.17 14.22
CA GLY A 38 2.13 -3.03 13.39
C GLY A 38 2.33 -2.60 11.94
N SER A 39 2.56 -3.57 11.08
CA SER A 39 2.33 -3.50 9.64
C SER A 39 2.33 -4.93 9.14
N SER A 40 1.16 -5.49 8.91
CA SER A 40 1.00 -6.78 8.25
C SER A 40 1.83 -6.79 6.97
N VAL A 41 2.92 -7.58 6.95
CA VAL A 41 3.69 -7.89 5.74
C VAL A 41 2.76 -8.69 4.81
N GLY A 42 1.98 -7.98 3.98
CA GLY A 42 0.96 -8.52 3.10
C GLY A 42 -0.43 -7.93 3.27
N GLY A 43 -0.65 -7.06 4.26
CA GLY A 43 -1.93 -6.38 4.45
C GLY A 43 -2.14 -5.23 3.47
N SER A 44 -3.39 -5.06 3.01
CA SER A 44 -3.80 -3.86 2.31
C SER A 44 -3.63 -2.65 3.24
N GLY A 45 -2.85 -1.66 2.80
CA GLY A 45 -2.75 -0.38 3.51
C GLY A 45 -3.90 0.57 3.20
N ARG A 46 -4.92 0.10 2.50
CA ARG A 46 -6.08 0.86 2.08
C ARG A 46 -6.95 1.28 3.26
N THR A 47 -7.35 2.53 3.25
CA THR A 47 -8.39 3.08 4.13
C THR A 47 -9.35 3.93 3.30
N THR A 48 -10.63 3.95 3.65
CA THR A 48 -11.59 4.89 3.06
C THR A 48 -11.59 6.17 3.89
N VAL A 49 -11.47 7.31 3.23
CA VAL A 49 -11.27 8.60 3.89
C VAL A 49 -12.19 9.65 3.29
N ARG A 50 -12.53 10.68 4.07
CA ARG A 50 -13.09 11.90 3.52
C ARG A 50 -12.04 12.60 2.66
N PHE A 51 -12.44 13.09 1.51
CA PHE A 51 -11.52 13.69 0.55
C PHE A 51 -12.11 14.96 -0.05
N SER A 52 -11.27 15.80 -0.65
CA SER A 52 -11.69 17.06 -1.24
C SER A 52 -12.75 16.85 -2.33
N PRO A 53 -13.91 17.54 -2.27
CA PRO A 53 -14.96 17.45 -3.26
C PRO A 53 -14.59 18.08 -4.62
N THR A 54 -13.45 18.75 -4.71
CA THR A 54 -12.92 19.32 -5.96
C THR A 54 -12.58 18.25 -6.98
N TYR A 55 -12.22 17.05 -6.51
CA TYR A 55 -11.88 15.92 -7.37
C TYR A 55 -13.12 15.09 -7.68
N LYS A 56 -13.22 14.64 -8.94
CA LYS A 56 -14.37 13.88 -9.43
C LYS A 56 -14.21 12.37 -9.19
N PRO A 57 -15.28 11.61 -9.03
CA PRO A 57 -15.24 10.15 -8.97
C PRO A 57 -14.48 9.55 -10.15
N GLY A 58 -13.69 8.52 -9.88
CA GLY A 58 -12.81 7.85 -10.84
C GLY A 58 -11.44 8.49 -11.03
N GLN A 59 -11.20 9.69 -10.52
CA GLN A 59 -9.88 10.33 -10.56
C GLN A 59 -8.93 9.70 -9.54
N LEU A 60 -7.64 9.69 -9.91
CA LEU A 60 -6.54 9.37 -9.01
C LEU A 60 -5.82 10.66 -8.62
N VAL A 61 -5.52 10.81 -7.34
CA VAL A 61 -4.72 11.91 -6.82
C VAL A 61 -3.53 11.32 -6.05
N VAL A 62 -2.32 11.64 -6.50
CA VAL A 62 -1.09 11.21 -5.86
C VAL A 62 -0.52 12.37 -5.09
N SER A 63 -0.49 12.29 -3.78
CA SER A 63 0.17 13.26 -2.91
C SER A 63 1.55 12.73 -2.50
N PHE A 64 2.60 13.41 -2.96
CA PHE A 64 3.96 13.08 -2.52
C PHE A 64 4.21 13.54 -1.08
N ALA A 65 3.50 14.58 -0.62
CA ALA A 65 3.63 15.06 0.75
C ALA A 65 3.01 14.09 1.77
N ASP A 66 1.87 13.49 1.43
CA ASP A 66 1.20 12.49 2.28
C ASP A 66 1.81 11.08 2.08
N ARG A 67 2.54 10.86 0.98
CA ARG A 67 2.97 9.53 0.52
C ARG A 67 1.79 8.58 0.35
N ARG A 68 0.72 9.12 -0.25
CA ARG A 68 -0.52 8.38 -0.48
C ARG A 68 -1.05 8.62 -1.88
N LEU A 69 -1.71 7.59 -2.40
CA LEU A 69 -2.55 7.67 -3.60
C LEU A 69 -4.01 7.61 -3.14
N TYR A 70 -4.80 8.52 -3.65
CA TYR A 70 -6.25 8.60 -3.39
C TYR A 70 -7.00 8.26 -4.67
N HIS A 71 -7.88 7.27 -4.62
CA HIS A 71 -8.85 6.96 -5.67
C HIS A 71 -10.21 7.50 -5.24
N VAL A 72 -10.68 8.53 -5.90
CA VAL A 72 -11.96 9.18 -5.59
C VAL A 72 -13.09 8.25 -5.98
N ILE A 73 -13.90 7.80 -5.01
CA ILE A 73 -14.99 6.85 -5.21
C ILE A 73 -16.35 7.51 -5.33
N ARG A 74 -16.54 8.66 -4.66
CA ARG A 74 -17.70 9.53 -4.76
C ARG A 74 -17.32 10.94 -4.32
N PRO A 75 -18.16 11.97 -4.57
CA PRO A 75 -17.86 13.32 -4.10
C PRO A 75 -17.60 13.35 -2.59
N GLY A 76 -16.47 13.90 -2.18
CA GLY A 76 -16.07 13.98 -0.78
C GLY A 76 -15.49 12.72 -0.16
N GLU A 77 -15.25 11.65 -0.94
CA GLU A 77 -14.71 10.38 -0.42
C GLU A 77 -13.74 9.70 -1.38
N ALA A 78 -12.67 9.14 -0.84
CA ALA A 78 -11.68 8.39 -1.59
C ALA A 78 -11.17 7.16 -0.83
N ASN A 79 -10.73 6.16 -1.58
CA ASN A 79 -9.84 5.11 -1.07
C ASN A 79 -8.41 5.65 -1.07
N SER A 80 -7.76 5.57 0.06
CA SER A 80 -6.41 6.06 0.31
C SER A 80 -5.46 4.88 0.46
N TYR A 81 -4.38 4.86 -0.32
CA TYR A 81 -3.37 3.79 -0.35
C TYR A 81 -2.00 4.36 0.00
N PRO A 82 -1.22 3.72 0.87
CA PRO A 82 0.17 4.11 1.09
C PRO A 82 1.01 3.80 -0.15
N ILE A 83 1.95 4.68 -0.46
CA ILE A 83 2.82 4.54 -1.63
C ILE A 83 4.28 4.81 -1.29
N ALA A 84 5.20 4.21 -2.07
CA ALA A 84 6.55 4.74 -2.17
C ALA A 84 6.59 5.77 -3.31
N THR A 85 7.27 6.88 -3.03
CA THR A 85 7.36 8.03 -3.94
C THR A 85 8.69 8.08 -4.68
N PRO A 86 8.80 8.88 -5.74
CA PRO A 86 10.09 9.21 -6.34
C PRO A 86 11.03 9.88 -5.33
N ARG A 87 12.34 9.64 -5.51
CA ARG A 87 13.40 10.42 -4.85
C ARG A 87 13.26 11.89 -5.23
N GLU A 88 13.79 12.79 -4.42
CA GLU A 88 13.63 14.23 -4.60
C GLU A 88 13.95 14.71 -6.02
N GLN A 89 15.11 14.33 -6.55
CA GLN A 89 15.56 14.68 -7.89
C GLN A 89 14.76 14.05 -9.04
N SER A 90 13.89 13.10 -8.75
CA SER A 90 13.05 12.39 -9.74
C SER A 90 11.58 12.70 -9.59
N ARG A 91 11.23 13.67 -8.76
CA ARG A 91 9.86 14.08 -8.49
C ARG A 91 9.31 14.95 -9.62
N TRP A 92 8.03 14.80 -9.85
CA TRP A 92 7.31 15.56 -10.87
C TRP A 92 5.89 15.85 -10.37
N GLN A 93 5.20 16.77 -10.99
CA GLN A 93 3.79 17.08 -10.70
C GLN A 93 3.05 17.42 -11.98
N GLY A 94 1.73 17.40 -11.90
CA GLY A 94 0.84 17.70 -13.02
C GLY A 94 -0.20 16.63 -13.28
N GLY A 95 -0.93 16.79 -14.37
CA GLY A 95 -1.98 15.86 -14.81
C GLY A 95 -1.44 14.86 -15.83
N MET A 96 -1.87 13.62 -15.68
CA MET A 96 -1.66 12.52 -16.63
C MET A 96 -2.93 11.70 -16.78
N THR A 97 -2.92 10.79 -17.75
CA THR A 97 -4.03 9.85 -17.99
C THR A 97 -3.48 8.43 -17.98
N VAL A 98 -4.22 7.49 -17.43
CA VAL A 98 -3.91 6.07 -17.55
C VAL A 98 -4.11 5.66 -19.01
N THR A 99 -3.04 5.33 -19.71
CA THR A 99 -3.08 4.99 -21.15
C THR A 99 -3.06 3.50 -21.42
N GLN A 100 -2.53 2.73 -20.47
CA GLN A 100 -2.44 1.28 -20.58
C GLN A 100 -2.47 0.62 -19.21
N LYS A 101 -2.92 -0.62 -19.15
CA LYS A 101 -2.91 -1.47 -17.95
C LYS A 101 -2.30 -2.83 -18.30
N ARG A 102 -1.48 -3.39 -17.41
CA ARG A 102 -0.89 -4.72 -17.59
C ARG A 102 -0.92 -5.55 -16.32
N VAL A 103 -1.32 -6.80 -16.50
CA VAL A 103 -1.15 -7.87 -15.50
C VAL A 103 0.24 -8.46 -15.70
N ASN A 104 0.96 -8.70 -14.62
CA ASN A 104 2.31 -9.27 -14.63
C ASN A 104 3.21 -8.60 -15.70
N PRO A 105 3.44 -7.27 -15.60
CA PRO A 105 4.26 -6.56 -16.57
C PRO A 105 5.71 -7.06 -16.50
N SER A 106 6.34 -7.28 -17.65
CA SER A 106 7.78 -7.50 -17.69
C SER A 106 8.53 -6.19 -17.41
N TRP A 107 9.73 -6.30 -16.87
CA TRP A 107 10.56 -5.15 -16.58
C TRP A 107 11.89 -5.18 -17.35
N THR A 108 12.22 -4.05 -17.94
CA THR A 108 13.51 -3.80 -18.57
C THR A 108 14.11 -2.53 -17.95
N PRO A 109 15.32 -2.61 -17.37
CA PRO A 109 16.00 -1.43 -16.87
C PRO A 109 16.23 -0.40 -17.97
N THR A 110 16.04 0.87 -17.64
CA THR A 110 16.39 1.96 -18.57
C THR A 110 17.91 2.04 -18.76
N PRO A 111 18.40 2.64 -19.87
CA PRO A 111 19.84 2.86 -20.05
C PRO A 111 20.49 3.57 -18.85
N THR A 112 19.82 4.59 -18.29
CA THR A 112 20.29 5.31 -17.10
C THR A 112 20.43 4.37 -15.88
N MET A 113 19.45 3.49 -15.65
CA MET A 113 19.52 2.53 -14.55
C MET A 113 20.72 1.58 -14.70
N ARG A 114 21.02 1.16 -15.93
CA ARG A 114 22.18 0.30 -16.19
C ARG A 114 23.50 1.03 -16.06
N ALA A 115 23.55 2.30 -16.45
CA ALA A 115 24.73 3.12 -16.26
C ALA A 115 25.06 3.30 -14.77
N GLU A 116 24.04 3.45 -13.92
CA GLU A 116 24.20 3.55 -12.47
C GLU A 116 24.50 2.20 -11.80
N ASN A 117 23.96 1.11 -12.33
CA ASN A 117 24.18 -0.24 -11.84
C ASN A 117 24.27 -1.25 -13.00
N PRO A 118 25.49 -1.52 -13.48
CA PRO A 118 25.73 -2.49 -14.56
C PRO A 118 25.36 -3.95 -14.25
N ARG A 119 25.15 -4.27 -12.96
CA ARG A 119 24.74 -5.62 -12.53
C ARG A 119 23.25 -5.89 -12.70
N LEU A 120 22.46 -4.89 -13.10
CA LEU A 120 21.03 -5.10 -13.33
C LEU A 120 20.83 -6.10 -14.49
N PRO A 121 19.83 -7.01 -14.35
CA PRO A 121 19.52 -7.94 -15.42
C PRO A 121 19.07 -7.18 -16.67
N MET A 122 19.29 -7.79 -17.84
CA MET A 122 18.84 -7.21 -19.11
C MET A 122 17.32 -7.08 -19.17
N TRP A 123 16.61 -8.02 -18.54
CA TRP A 123 15.16 -8.10 -18.52
C TRP A 123 14.70 -9.04 -17.40
N VAL A 124 13.54 -8.77 -16.82
CA VAL A 124 12.87 -9.62 -15.83
C VAL A 124 11.45 -9.94 -16.32
N PRO A 125 11.08 -11.23 -16.43
CA PRO A 125 9.75 -11.62 -16.90
C PRO A 125 8.65 -11.18 -15.95
N GLY A 126 7.45 -11.04 -16.49
CA GLY A 126 6.26 -10.78 -15.69
C GLY A 126 5.95 -11.95 -14.75
N GLY A 127 5.55 -11.64 -13.52
CA GLY A 127 5.26 -12.65 -12.49
C GLY A 127 6.49 -13.20 -11.76
N HIS A 128 7.70 -12.82 -12.17
CA HIS A 128 8.90 -13.23 -11.45
C HIS A 128 8.96 -12.57 -10.06
N PRO A 129 9.31 -13.29 -8.98
CA PRO A 129 9.32 -12.75 -7.62
C PRO A 129 10.18 -11.49 -7.44
N MET A 130 11.28 -11.39 -8.19
CA MET A 130 12.19 -10.23 -8.17
C MET A 130 11.85 -9.16 -9.22
N ASN A 131 10.64 -9.18 -9.78
CA ASN A 131 10.24 -8.15 -10.73
C ASN A 131 9.85 -6.88 -9.97
N PRO A 132 10.58 -5.76 -10.13
CA PRO A 132 10.32 -4.54 -9.38
C PRO A 132 8.99 -3.87 -9.69
N LEU A 133 8.30 -4.28 -10.76
CA LEU A 133 6.96 -3.79 -11.09
C LEU A 133 5.83 -4.56 -10.39
N GLY A 134 6.15 -5.65 -9.72
CA GLY A 134 5.13 -6.47 -9.05
C GLY A 134 4.13 -7.10 -10.03
N ASN A 135 2.88 -7.26 -9.58
CA ASN A 135 1.88 -8.03 -10.28
C ASN A 135 0.93 -7.21 -11.20
N ARG A 136 0.91 -5.88 -11.07
CA ARG A 136 0.05 -4.98 -11.87
C ARG A 136 0.79 -3.67 -12.15
N ALA A 137 0.50 -3.08 -13.32
CA ALA A 137 0.95 -1.73 -13.64
C ALA A 137 -0.11 -0.95 -14.44
N LEU A 138 -0.26 0.33 -14.09
CA LEU A 138 -1.00 1.35 -14.82
C LEU A 138 0.02 2.32 -15.41
N TYR A 139 0.02 2.49 -16.72
CA TYR A 139 0.95 3.34 -17.47
C TYR A 139 0.38 4.74 -17.60
N LEU A 140 1.20 5.76 -17.42
CA LEU A 140 0.77 7.16 -17.36
C LEU A 140 1.24 7.95 -18.60
N GLY A 141 0.29 8.33 -19.43
CA GLY A 141 0.56 9.07 -20.66
C GLY A 141 1.52 8.33 -21.59
N SER A 142 2.34 9.09 -22.32
CA SER A 142 3.46 8.60 -23.13
C SER A 142 4.78 8.50 -22.34
N SER A 143 4.74 8.75 -21.03
CA SER A 143 5.92 8.78 -20.17
C SER A 143 6.38 7.36 -19.77
N ALA A 144 7.57 7.30 -19.18
CA ALA A 144 8.05 6.10 -18.51
C ALA A 144 7.43 5.87 -17.11
N TYR A 145 6.55 6.76 -16.65
CA TYR A 145 5.98 6.69 -15.30
C TYR A 145 4.83 5.69 -15.22
N ARG A 146 4.75 5.01 -14.10
CA ARG A 146 3.74 3.99 -13.83
C ARG A 146 3.30 4.05 -12.36
N ILE A 147 2.07 3.64 -12.11
CA ILE A 147 1.61 3.18 -10.80
C ILE A 147 1.69 1.65 -10.85
N HIS A 148 2.45 1.03 -9.94
CA HIS A 148 2.73 -0.40 -10.03
C HIS A 148 2.95 -1.05 -8.66
N GLY A 149 2.93 -2.38 -8.62
CA GLY A 149 3.29 -3.17 -7.45
C GLY A 149 4.78 -3.12 -7.13
N THR A 150 5.26 -4.05 -6.32
CA THR A 150 6.67 -4.09 -5.96
C THR A 150 7.11 -5.49 -5.50
N ASP A 151 8.37 -5.81 -5.71
CA ASP A 151 9.11 -6.90 -5.08
C ASP A 151 9.69 -6.50 -3.70
N ALA A 152 9.62 -5.20 -3.37
CA ALA A 152 10.21 -4.63 -2.16
C ALA A 152 9.16 -3.87 -1.31
N PRO A 153 8.17 -4.58 -0.71
CA PRO A 153 7.04 -3.97 0.01
C PRO A 153 7.47 -3.12 1.22
N TRP A 154 8.62 -3.41 1.82
CA TRP A 154 9.19 -2.63 2.92
C TRP A 154 9.60 -1.20 2.53
N THR A 155 9.62 -0.88 1.22
CA THR A 155 9.91 0.47 0.73
C THR A 155 8.69 1.38 0.67
N ILE A 156 7.49 0.85 0.87
CA ILE A 156 6.26 1.66 0.90
C ILE A 156 6.35 2.69 2.04
N GLY A 157 5.95 3.92 1.76
CA GLY A 157 6.10 5.05 2.67
C GLY A 157 7.42 5.80 2.53
N THR A 158 8.35 5.36 1.66
CA THR A 158 9.67 6.00 1.50
C THR A 158 9.91 6.53 0.09
N PRO A 159 10.82 7.52 -0.08
CA PRO A 159 11.19 8.07 -1.39
C PRO A 159 12.32 7.25 -2.02
N VAL A 160 12.00 6.31 -2.90
CA VAL A 160 12.98 5.35 -3.45
C VAL A 160 12.99 5.22 -4.97
N SER A 161 11.93 5.66 -5.68
CA SER A 161 11.80 5.40 -7.10
C SER A 161 12.48 6.48 -7.97
N LYS A 162 12.58 6.19 -9.27
CA LYS A 162 13.07 7.13 -10.30
C LYS A 162 11.92 7.79 -11.09
N GLY A 163 10.78 8.00 -10.45
CA GLY A 163 9.62 8.68 -11.03
C GLY A 163 8.32 7.88 -10.92
N CYS A 164 8.37 6.56 -10.81
CA CYS A 164 7.19 5.71 -10.65
C CYS A 164 6.61 5.76 -9.23
N ILE A 165 5.35 5.39 -9.11
CA ILE A 165 4.60 5.29 -7.86
C ILE A 165 4.45 3.80 -7.52
N ARG A 166 5.05 3.36 -6.39
CA ARG A 166 4.97 1.97 -5.94
C ARG A 166 3.86 1.79 -4.92
N MET A 167 3.15 0.68 -5.03
CA MET A 167 2.10 0.26 -4.12
C MET A 167 2.37 -1.17 -3.62
N TYR A 168 1.73 -1.56 -2.54
CA TYR A 168 1.64 -2.99 -2.22
C TYR A 168 0.97 -3.74 -3.37
N ASN A 169 1.39 -4.98 -3.62
CA ASN A 169 0.85 -5.78 -4.71
C ASN A 169 -0.67 -6.02 -4.60
N GLN A 170 -1.19 -6.12 -3.38
CA GLN A 170 -2.62 -6.25 -3.12
C GLN A 170 -3.37 -4.95 -3.44
N ASP A 171 -2.82 -3.81 -3.02
CA ASP A 171 -3.43 -2.50 -3.22
C ASP A 171 -3.49 -2.13 -4.71
N VAL A 172 -2.41 -2.36 -5.44
CA VAL A 172 -2.41 -2.08 -6.89
C VAL A 172 -3.29 -3.06 -7.66
N ALA A 173 -3.43 -4.31 -7.21
CA ALA A 173 -4.35 -5.27 -7.81
C ALA A 173 -5.80 -4.80 -7.65
N GLU A 174 -6.19 -4.36 -6.47
CA GLU A 174 -7.52 -3.78 -6.24
C GLU A 174 -7.74 -2.51 -7.06
N LEU A 175 -6.78 -1.59 -7.06
CA LEU A 175 -6.85 -0.35 -7.84
C LEU A 175 -6.98 -0.64 -9.34
N TYR A 176 -6.23 -1.62 -9.82
CA TYR A 176 -6.23 -2.05 -11.22
C TYR A 176 -7.63 -2.42 -11.72
N GLU A 177 -8.40 -3.16 -10.93
CA GLU A 177 -9.76 -3.58 -11.32
C GLU A 177 -10.74 -2.40 -11.36
N ARG A 178 -10.52 -1.38 -10.55
CA ARG A 178 -11.43 -0.23 -10.40
C ARG A 178 -11.16 0.92 -11.37
N VAL A 179 -9.93 1.06 -11.82
CA VAL A 179 -9.47 2.23 -12.61
C VAL A 179 -9.45 1.88 -14.09
N PRO A 180 -10.27 2.53 -14.93
CA PRO A 180 -10.27 2.30 -16.37
C PRO A 180 -9.06 2.97 -17.04
N VAL A 181 -8.73 2.51 -18.26
CA VAL A 181 -7.94 3.31 -19.20
C VAL A 181 -8.71 4.60 -19.48
N GLY A 182 -8.01 5.73 -19.58
CA GLY A 182 -8.61 7.06 -19.67
C GLY A 182 -8.78 7.77 -18.32
N ALA A 183 -8.61 7.08 -17.19
CA ALA A 183 -8.71 7.71 -15.87
C ALA A 183 -7.67 8.82 -15.70
N HIS A 184 -8.12 9.96 -15.19
CA HIS A 184 -7.26 11.11 -14.92
C HIS A 184 -6.45 10.91 -13.64
N VAL A 185 -5.16 11.26 -13.67
CA VAL A 185 -4.23 11.17 -12.56
C VAL A 185 -3.63 12.55 -12.31
N THR A 186 -3.85 13.08 -11.13
CA THR A 186 -3.21 14.33 -10.65
C THR A 186 -2.09 13.98 -9.69
N VAL A 187 -0.88 14.46 -9.95
CA VAL A 187 0.26 14.33 -9.03
C VAL A 187 0.59 15.68 -8.46
N THR A 188 0.69 15.76 -7.13
CA THR A 188 0.80 17.04 -6.41
C THR A 188 1.64 16.91 -5.13
N TRP A 189 2.09 18.07 -4.63
CA TRP A 189 2.70 18.23 -3.31
C TRP A 189 1.68 18.62 -2.23
N GLN A 190 0.43 18.87 -2.61
CA GLN A 190 -0.60 19.22 -1.66
C GLN A 190 -0.77 18.12 -0.62
N ARG A 191 -0.88 18.51 0.64
CA ARG A 191 -1.27 17.62 1.73
C ARG A 191 -2.79 17.52 1.80
N PHE A 192 -3.25 16.32 2.10
CA PHE A 192 -4.67 16.02 2.36
C PHE A 192 -4.85 15.40 3.74
N ASP A 193 -3.82 15.43 4.60
CA ASP A 193 -3.79 14.92 5.98
C ASP A 193 -4.36 13.50 6.12
N GLY A 194 -3.90 12.61 5.24
CA GLY A 194 -4.38 11.24 5.17
C GLY A 194 -5.79 11.11 4.59
N GLY A 195 -6.39 12.20 4.10
CA GLY A 195 -7.74 12.27 3.59
C GLY A 195 -8.75 12.91 4.53
N ALA A 196 -8.32 13.50 5.66
CA ALA A 196 -9.20 14.37 6.41
C ALA A 196 -9.67 15.53 5.51
N PRO A 197 -10.93 15.97 5.59
CA PRO A 197 -11.34 17.13 4.82
C PRO A 197 -10.48 18.31 5.24
N LEU A 198 -9.80 18.94 4.27
CA LEU A 198 -9.28 20.27 4.51
C LEU A 198 -10.47 21.09 4.99
N ALA A 199 -10.43 21.52 6.26
CA ALA A 199 -11.43 22.42 6.79
C ALA A 199 -11.60 23.56 5.78
N SER A 200 -12.84 23.79 5.37
CA SER A 200 -13.21 24.85 4.45
C SER A 200 -12.47 26.13 4.79
N ASN A 201 -11.66 26.61 3.88
CA ASN A 201 -11.16 27.98 3.66
C ASN A 201 -10.68 28.88 4.82
N GLU A 202 -10.88 28.56 6.08
CA GLU A 202 -10.45 29.45 7.17
C GLU A 202 -8.99 29.24 7.60
N THR A 203 -8.44 28.04 7.46
CA THR A 203 -7.07 27.74 7.90
C THR A 203 -6.01 28.13 6.86
N THR A 204 -6.37 28.28 5.58
CA THR A 204 -5.42 28.64 4.52
C THR A 204 -5.00 30.11 4.58
N GLN A 205 -5.84 30.98 5.16
CA GLN A 205 -5.48 32.40 5.34
C GLN A 205 -4.54 32.61 6.54
N GLN A 206 -4.55 31.72 7.53
CA GLN A 206 -3.72 31.86 8.73
C GLN A 206 -2.28 31.34 8.51
N ALA A 207 -2.07 30.45 7.53
CA ALA A 207 -0.73 29.98 7.15
C ALA A 207 0.06 30.96 6.28
N ALA A 208 -0.58 32.01 5.75
CA ALA A 208 0.02 33.01 4.88
C ALA A 208 0.45 34.30 5.59
N ARG A 209 0.48 34.33 6.92
CA ARG A 209 1.03 35.50 7.63
C ARG A 209 2.56 35.46 7.50
N PRO A 210 3.18 36.44 6.80
CA PRO A 210 4.62 36.49 6.72
C PRO A 210 5.19 36.69 8.13
N ILE A 211 6.15 35.84 8.50
CA ILE A 211 6.96 36.04 9.71
C ILE A 211 7.66 37.37 9.55
N ARG A 212 7.19 38.39 10.26
CA ARG A 212 7.91 39.65 10.40
C ARG A 212 9.18 39.36 11.20
N THR A 213 10.25 39.05 10.52
CA THR A 213 11.60 39.10 11.10
C THR A 213 11.92 40.57 11.37
N SER A 214 11.79 40.98 12.61
CA SER A 214 12.31 42.25 13.08
C SER A 214 13.86 42.16 13.15
N TYR A 215 14.52 42.23 12.01
CA TYR A 215 15.96 42.42 11.99
C TYR A 215 16.24 43.87 12.39
N LYS A 216 16.79 44.10 13.59
CA LYS A 216 17.33 45.37 14.06
C LYS A 216 18.82 45.36 13.76
N PRO A 217 19.32 46.17 12.79
CA PRO A 217 20.75 46.23 12.55
C PRO A 217 21.46 46.87 13.74
N LYS A 218 22.50 46.22 14.26
CA LYS A 218 23.41 46.79 15.24
C LYS A 218 24.15 47.95 14.59
N ARG A 219 24.05 49.16 15.24
CA ARG A 219 24.87 50.33 14.90
C ARG A 219 26.33 49.97 15.11
N VAL A 220 27.12 50.06 14.07
CA VAL A 220 28.60 50.08 14.16
C VAL A 220 28.97 51.45 14.62
N VAL A 221 29.54 51.54 15.80
CA VAL A 221 30.17 52.76 16.31
C VAL A 221 31.60 52.75 15.78
N SER A 222 31.88 53.71 14.88
CA SER A 222 33.26 53.98 14.43
C SER A 222 34.01 54.63 15.60
N ALA A 223 35.12 54.05 16.00
CA ALA A 223 36.10 54.69 16.90
C ALA A 223 37.10 55.46 16.04
N GLU A 224 37.21 56.74 16.33
CA GLU A 224 38.35 57.59 15.96
C GLU A 224 39.56 57.23 16.81
#